data_eec6c93c8d60995b41aa073d13e8f27f
#
_entry.id   eec6c93c8d60995b41aa073d13e8f27f
#
_cell.length_a   1.000
_cell.length_b   1.000
_cell.length_c   1.000
_cell.angle_alpha   90.00
_cell.angle_beta   90.00
_cell.angle_gamma   90.00
#
_symmetry.space_group_name_H-M   'P 1'
#
loop_
_entity.id
_entity.type
_entity.pdbx_description
1 polymer ?
#
loop_
_entity_poly.entity_id
_entity_poly.type
_entity_poly.pdbx_seq_one_letter_code
_entity_poly.pdbx_strand_id
1 'polypeptide(L)'
;MKKILITGAGSYIGTSFEKYINTNFPDEYTIDTVDMIGDGWKEKNFSPYDAVFHVAGIAHQKESKKNEHLYYEVNRDLAIETAKKSIEDGVKQFVFLSSMSVYGLNEGVITKDTTPYPKNNYGKSKLQAEELLKELTKNKIRLVILRPPMVYGKNCRGNYQVLRKIALKFPFFPKVKNMRSMIYIENLCEFVRILIKNEEIGTFFPQNKEYCNTSEIVKTISETHVKKIKLVSCVGWALQPLKHCINTVGKAFGTLIYDRSMSEYTENYCICDFNESLKRTEGTI
;
A
#
# COMPACT_ATOMS: atom_id res chain seq x y z
N MET A 1 4.39 27.05 -2.10
CA MET A 1 4.30 25.92 -1.15
C MET A 1 2.94 25.26 -1.35
N LYS A 2 2.92 23.96 -1.73
CA LYS A 2 1.66 23.21 -1.89
C LYS A 2 1.12 22.77 -0.53
N LYS A 3 -0.20 22.88 -0.33
CA LYS A 3 -0.88 22.43 0.88
C LYS A 3 -1.59 21.11 0.63
N ILE A 4 -1.31 20.11 1.45
CA ILE A 4 -1.88 18.76 1.31
C ILE A 4 -2.65 18.40 2.58
N LEU A 5 -3.89 17.93 2.41
CA LEU A 5 -4.68 17.37 3.48
C LEU A 5 -4.62 15.84 3.41
N ILE A 6 -4.17 15.20 4.49
CA ILE A 6 -4.23 13.75 4.64
C ILE A 6 -5.50 13.39 5.41
N THR A 7 -6.38 12.61 4.80
CA THR A 7 -7.59 12.10 5.45
C THR A 7 -7.37 10.69 5.95
N GLY A 8 -7.51 10.49 7.26
CA GLY A 8 -7.19 9.25 7.98
C GLY A 8 -5.98 9.44 8.90
N ALA A 9 -6.10 10.37 9.84
CA ALA A 9 -5.09 10.64 10.88
C ALA A 9 -4.69 9.36 11.61
N GLY A 10 -3.40 9.22 11.91
CA GLY A 10 -2.85 8.03 12.58
C GLY A 10 -2.74 6.76 11.72
N SER A 11 -3.12 6.82 10.42
CA SER A 11 -2.88 5.70 9.52
C SER A 11 -1.39 5.52 9.20
N TYR A 12 -0.93 4.28 9.02
CA TYR A 12 0.48 3.98 8.77
C TYR A 12 1.03 4.74 7.55
N ILE A 13 0.31 4.72 6.43
CA ILE A 13 0.78 5.38 5.20
C ILE A 13 0.68 6.89 5.33
N GLY A 14 -0.40 7.43 5.93
CA GLY A 14 -0.57 8.86 6.12
C GLY A 14 0.50 9.47 7.02
N THR A 15 0.76 8.87 8.19
CA THR A 15 1.81 9.33 9.11
C THR A 15 3.21 9.18 8.54
N SER A 16 3.44 8.15 7.71
CA SER A 16 4.72 7.97 7.02
C SER A 16 4.93 9.05 5.95
N PHE A 17 3.89 9.37 5.18
CA PHE A 17 3.94 10.42 4.17
C PHE A 17 4.15 11.80 4.82
N GLU A 18 3.39 12.13 5.86
CA GLU A 18 3.55 13.37 6.64
C GLU A 18 4.99 13.52 7.14
N LYS A 19 5.52 12.47 7.79
CA LYS A 19 6.90 12.48 8.28
C LYS A 19 7.91 12.64 7.15
N TYR A 20 7.73 11.91 6.03
CA TYR A 20 8.61 11.96 4.89
C TYR A 20 8.69 13.36 4.29
N ILE A 21 7.55 14.01 4.08
CA ILE A 21 7.48 15.36 3.53
C ILE A 21 8.09 16.38 4.48
N ASN A 22 7.70 16.36 5.75
CA ASN A 22 8.21 17.31 6.75
C ASN A 22 9.73 17.19 6.97
N THR A 23 10.30 16.00 6.73
CA THR A 23 11.74 15.78 6.87
C THR A 23 12.51 16.20 5.64
N ASN A 24 12.01 15.90 4.43
CA ASN A 24 12.79 16.05 3.19
C ASN A 24 12.41 17.30 2.36
N PHE A 25 11.20 17.85 2.56
CA PHE A 25 10.65 18.95 1.75
C PHE A 25 9.90 20.01 2.60
N PRO A 26 10.46 20.46 3.75
CA PRO A 26 9.75 21.32 4.69
C PRO A 26 9.36 22.68 4.10
N ASP A 27 10.11 23.17 3.12
CA ASP A 27 9.88 24.47 2.48
C ASP A 27 9.00 24.39 1.23
N GLU A 28 8.69 23.18 0.74
CA GLU A 28 7.91 22.98 -0.48
C GLU A 28 6.45 22.66 -0.20
N TYR A 29 6.16 22.01 0.93
CA TYR A 29 4.83 21.51 1.27
C TYR A 29 4.43 21.85 2.71
N THR A 30 3.13 22.00 2.91
CA THR A 30 2.49 22.02 4.24
C THR A 30 1.53 20.83 4.30
N ILE A 31 1.61 20.05 5.37
CA ILE A 31 0.76 18.88 5.58
C ILE A 31 -0.13 19.11 6.79
N ASP A 32 -1.43 18.95 6.58
CA ASP A 32 -2.41 18.81 7.65
C ASP A 32 -3.04 17.42 7.60
N THR A 33 -3.48 16.95 8.74
CA THR A 33 -4.20 15.69 8.87
C THR A 33 -5.58 15.89 9.45
N VAL A 34 -6.52 15.02 9.08
CA VAL A 34 -7.86 15.00 9.65
C VAL A 34 -8.27 13.56 9.99
N ASP A 35 -8.80 13.38 11.19
CA ASP A 35 -9.42 12.12 11.58
C ASP A 35 -10.76 11.96 10.85
N MET A 36 -11.02 10.76 10.35
CA MET A 36 -12.23 10.44 9.61
C MET A 36 -13.24 9.63 10.46
N ILE A 37 -12.99 9.50 11.76
CA ILE A 37 -13.92 8.84 12.69
C ILE A 37 -15.03 9.84 13.07
N GLY A 38 -16.27 9.41 12.94
CA GLY A 38 -17.43 10.27 13.14
C GLY A 38 -17.58 11.35 12.06
N ASP A 39 -18.31 12.41 12.36
CA ASP A 39 -18.66 13.45 11.38
C ASP A 39 -17.84 14.76 11.48
N GLY A 40 -16.96 14.87 12.47
CA GLY A 40 -16.20 16.10 12.73
C GLY A 40 -15.34 16.58 11.55
N TRP A 41 -14.90 15.67 10.67
CA TRP A 41 -14.16 16.03 9.47
C TRP A 41 -14.99 16.82 8.43
N LYS A 42 -16.32 16.72 8.49
CA LYS A 42 -17.23 17.45 7.59
C LYS A 42 -17.20 18.95 7.85
N GLU A 43 -16.91 19.36 9.09
CA GLU A 43 -16.79 20.76 9.48
C GLU A 43 -15.45 21.41 9.04
N LYS A 44 -14.43 20.59 8.74
CA LYS A 44 -13.13 21.09 8.28
C LYS A 44 -13.26 21.70 6.88
N ASN A 45 -12.81 22.93 6.71
CA ASN A 45 -12.71 23.58 5.40
C ASN A 45 -11.55 22.97 4.59
N PHE A 46 -11.83 22.43 3.39
CA PHE A 46 -10.82 21.87 2.50
C PHE A 46 -10.32 22.88 1.45
N SER A 47 -10.93 24.06 1.34
CA SER A 47 -10.57 25.05 0.30
C SER A 47 -9.11 25.53 0.32
N PRO A 48 -8.38 25.53 1.47
CA PRO A 48 -6.98 25.94 1.48
C PRO A 48 -6.01 24.90 0.86
N TYR A 49 -6.47 23.68 0.59
CA TYR A 49 -5.58 22.60 0.15
C TYR A 49 -5.56 22.44 -1.37
N ASP A 50 -4.35 22.24 -1.91
CA ASP A 50 -4.14 21.93 -3.33
C ASP A 50 -4.47 20.47 -3.64
N ALA A 51 -4.23 19.57 -2.69
CA ALA A 51 -4.50 18.14 -2.83
C ALA A 51 -5.04 17.51 -1.55
N VAL A 52 -5.92 16.53 -1.72
CA VAL A 52 -6.35 15.62 -0.65
C VAL A 52 -5.75 14.24 -0.90
N PHE A 53 -4.97 13.73 0.06
CA PHE A 53 -4.48 12.35 0.06
C PHE A 53 -5.35 11.49 0.96
N HIS A 54 -6.28 10.74 0.36
CA HIS A 54 -7.24 9.91 1.06
C HIS A 54 -6.66 8.53 1.35
N VAL A 55 -6.25 8.33 2.60
CA VAL A 55 -5.66 7.07 3.10
C VAL A 55 -6.54 6.39 4.14
N ALA A 56 -7.66 7.02 4.53
CA ALA A 56 -8.63 6.38 5.41
C ALA A 56 -9.12 5.07 4.81
N GLY A 57 -9.15 4.05 5.62
CA GLY A 57 -9.59 2.74 5.18
C GLY A 57 -9.31 1.65 6.19
N ILE A 58 -10.08 0.59 6.13
CA ILE A 58 -9.84 -0.62 6.90
C ILE A 58 -9.20 -1.68 6.01
N ALA A 59 -8.12 -2.26 6.51
CA ALA A 59 -7.38 -3.35 5.91
C ALA A 59 -6.88 -4.29 7.02
N HIS A 60 -6.41 -5.48 6.66
CA HIS A 60 -5.77 -6.42 7.59
C HIS A 60 -6.65 -6.91 8.75
N GLN A 61 -7.96 -6.72 8.68
CA GLN A 61 -8.89 -7.34 9.61
C GLN A 61 -9.36 -8.70 9.08
N LYS A 62 -9.64 -9.64 9.98
CA LYS A 62 -10.25 -10.91 9.60
C LYS A 62 -11.70 -10.64 9.18
N GLU A 63 -12.01 -10.89 7.93
CA GLU A 63 -13.38 -10.72 7.42
C GLU A 63 -14.35 -11.69 8.09
N SER A 64 -15.53 -11.18 8.42
CA SER A 64 -16.65 -11.91 8.98
C SER A 64 -17.95 -11.26 8.53
N LYS A 65 -19.07 -11.98 8.61
CA LYS A 65 -20.40 -11.41 8.32
C LYS A 65 -20.73 -10.19 9.20
N LYS A 66 -20.13 -10.10 10.39
CA LYS A 66 -20.39 -8.99 11.32
C LYS A 66 -19.73 -7.68 10.92
N ASN A 67 -18.60 -7.72 10.20
CA ASN A 67 -17.83 -6.53 9.81
C ASN A 67 -17.77 -6.30 8.30
N GLU A 68 -18.53 -7.05 7.52
CA GLU A 68 -18.56 -6.90 6.06
C GLU A 68 -18.99 -5.50 5.64
N HIS A 69 -20.06 -4.96 6.24
CA HIS A 69 -20.58 -3.64 5.92
C HIS A 69 -19.54 -2.53 6.15
N LEU A 70 -18.70 -2.65 7.18
CA LEU A 70 -17.66 -1.66 7.49
C LEU A 70 -16.65 -1.47 6.34
N TYR A 71 -16.37 -2.52 5.56
CA TYR A 71 -15.49 -2.36 4.40
C TYR A 71 -16.09 -1.42 3.35
N TYR A 72 -17.40 -1.48 3.15
CA TYR A 72 -18.08 -0.60 2.19
C TYR A 72 -18.26 0.80 2.75
N GLU A 73 -18.67 0.93 3.99
CA GLU A 73 -18.83 2.24 4.65
C GLU A 73 -17.51 3.01 4.67
N VAL A 74 -16.39 2.36 5.07
CA VAL A 74 -15.12 3.06 5.28
C VAL A 74 -14.28 3.14 4.01
N ASN A 75 -14.22 2.09 3.19
CA ASN A 75 -13.33 2.10 2.01
C ASN A 75 -14.01 2.68 0.77
N ARG A 76 -15.32 2.66 0.68
CA ARG A 76 -16.10 3.14 -0.46
C ARG A 76 -16.83 4.44 -0.14
N ASP A 77 -17.79 4.38 0.79
CA ASP A 77 -18.73 5.49 1.01
C ASP A 77 -18.02 6.71 1.56
N LEU A 78 -17.16 6.54 2.57
CA LEU A 78 -16.36 7.61 3.12
C LEU A 78 -15.42 8.24 2.07
N ALA A 79 -14.83 7.44 1.17
CA ALA A 79 -13.99 7.96 0.08
C ALA A 79 -14.80 8.83 -0.88
N ILE A 80 -16.03 8.42 -1.21
CA ILE A 80 -16.95 9.17 -2.07
C ILE A 80 -17.39 10.49 -1.39
N GLU A 81 -17.76 10.45 -0.11
CA GLU A 81 -18.14 11.65 0.64
C GLU A 81 -16.96 12.64 0.74
N THR A 82 -15.76 12.12 1.00
CA THR A 82 -14.54 12.95 1.06
C THR A 82 -14.24 13.60 -0.29
N ALA A 83 -14.41 12.86 -1.39
CA ALA A 83 -14.20 13.40 -2.74
C ALA A 83 -15.26 14.44 -3.12
N LYS A 84 -16.54 14.24 -2.75
CA LYS A 84 -17.61 15.24 -2.92
C LYS A 84 -17.24 16.56 -2.23
N LYS A 85 -16.89 16.47 -0.93
CA LYS A 85 -16.45 17.64 -0.19
C LYS A 85 -15.21 18.31 -0.80
N SER A 86 -14.24 17.52 -1.27
CA SER A 86 -13.05 18.06 -1.95
C SER A 86 -13.42 18.85 -3.21
N ILE A 87 -14.42 18.40 -3.98
CA ILE A 87 -14.93 19.08 -5.16
C ILE A 87 -15.66 20.37 -4.75
N GLU A 88 -16.55 20.30 -3.79
CA GLU A 88 -17.35 21.44 -3.26
C GLU A 88 -16.44 22.54 -2.72
N ASP A 89 -15.39 22.18 -2.01
CA ASP A 89 -14.42 23.11 -1.42
C ASP A 89 -13.33 23.57 -2.45
N GLY A 90 -13.39 23.11 -3.71
CA GLY A 90 -12.50 23.58 -4.78
C GLY A 90 -11.08 23.02 -4.77
N VAL A 91 -10.86 21.87 -4.14
CA VAL A 91 -9.56 21.16 -4.16
C VAL A 91 -9.21 20.74 -5.58
N LYS A 92 -7.94 20.85 -5.98
CA LYS A 92 -7.51 20.60 -7.37
C LYS A 92 -7.26 19.13 -7.67
N GLN A 93 -6.80 18.34 -6.66
CA GLN A 93 -6.43 16.95 -6.87
C GLN A 93 -6.89 16.06 -5.69
N PHE A 94 -7.39 14.89 -6.03
CA PHE A 94 -7.78 13.85 -5.07
C PHE A 94 -6.97 12.58 -5.32
N VAL A 95 -6.14 12.19 -4.36
CA VAL A 95 -5.29 11.00 -4.44
C VAL A 95 -5.91 9.90 -3.58
N PHE A 96 -6.43 8.87 -4.21
CA PHE A 96 -7.08 7.73 -3.56
C PHE A 96 -6.15 6.55 -3.41
N LEU A 97 -5.96 6.10 -2.16
CA LEU A 97 -5.19 4.90 -1.87
C LEU A 97 -6.06 3.65 -2.02
N SER A 98 -5.94 2.99 -3.17
CA SER A 98 -6.51 1.67 -3.47
C SER A 98 -5.53 0.56 -3.11
N SER A 99 -5.54 -0.56 -3.84
CA SER A 99 -4.70 -1.73 -3.56
C SER A 99 -4.59 -2.68 -4.76
N MET A 100 -3.49 -3.42 -4.87
CA MET A 100 -3.36 -4.60 -5.75
C MET A 100 -4.48 -5.64 -5.49
N SER A 101 -5.09 -5.65 -4.31
CA SER A 101 -6.16 -6.61 -3.94
C SER A 101 -7.40 -6.53 -4.83
N VAL A 102 -7.58 -5.44 -5.59
CA VAL A 102 -8.68 -5.30 -6.55
C VAL A 102 -8.63 -6.35 -7.67
N TYR A 103 -7.46 -6.92 -7.94
CA TYR A 103 -7.32 -7.99 -8.93
C TYR A 103 -7.74 -9.38 -8.41
N GLY A 104 -7.81 -9.59 -7.10
CA GLY A 104 -8.24 -10.85 -6.49
C GLY A 104 -7.33 -12.05 -6.75
N LEU A 105 -6.11 -11.81 -7.26
CA LEU A 105 -5.13 -12.84 -7.58
C LEU A 105 -4.25 -13.18 -6.37
N ASN A 106 -3.90 -14.46 -6.24
CA ASN A 106 -2.91 -14.93 -5.28
C ASN A 106 -1.55 -15.19 -5.96
N GLU A 107 -1.58 -15.44 -7.27
CA GLU A 107 -0.41 -15.69 -8.11
C GLU A 107 -0.66 -15.24 -9.56
N GLY A 108 0.40 -14.98 -10.30
CA GLY A 108 0.40 -14.55 -11.68
C GLY A 108 1.11 -13.22 -11.91
N VAL A 109 1.07 -12.78 -13.15
CA VAL A 109 1.55 -11.47 -13.59
C VAL A 109 0.36 -10.60 -13.90
N ILE A 110 0.28 -9.45 -13.25
CA ILE A 110 -0.74 -8.44 -13.52
C ILE A 110 -0.18 -7.51 -14.60
N THR A 111 -0.90 -7.42 -15.71
CA THR A 111 -0.60 -6.55 -16.85
C THR A 111 -1.67 -5.46 -17.00
N LYS A 112 -1.48 -4.56 -17.94
CA LYS A 112 -2.48 -3.52 -18.28
C LYS A 112 -3.82 -4.13 -18.71
N ASP A 113 -3.80 -5.34 -19.29
CA ASP A 113 -4.98 -6.05 -19.78
C ASP A 113 -5.65 -6.91 -18.70
N THR A 114 -5.05 -7.02 -17.52
CA THR A 114 -5.62 -7.80 -16.43
C THR A 114 -6.85 -7.11 -15.85
N THR A 115 -8.01 -7.73 -16.01
CA THR A 115 -9.27 -7.20 -15.48
C THR A 115 -9.32 -7.36 -13.94
N PRO A 116 -9.63 -6.31 -13.18
CA PRO A 116 -9.88 -6.42 -11.74
C PRO A 116 -11.06 -7.36 -11.44
N TYR A 117 -10.83 -8.34 -10.57
CA TYR A 117 -11.86 -9.29 -10.12
C TYR A 117 -11.64 -9.66 -8.64
N PRO A 118 -11.97 -8.75 -7.70
CA PRO A 118 -11.68 -8.94 -6.28
C PRO A 118 -12.51 -10.07 -5.67
N LYS A 119 -11.87 -10.88 -4.81
CA LYS A 119 -12.48 -12.06 -4.18
C LYS A 119 -12.94 -11.82 -2.74
N ASN A 120 -12.48 -10.76 -2.11
CA ASN A 120 -12.81 -10.42 -0.72
C ASN A 120 -13.42 -9.02 -0.61
N ASN A 121 -14.06 -8.72 0.54
CA ASN A 121 -14.76 -7.46 0.74
C ASN A 121 -13.84 -6.25 0.70
N TYR A 122 -12.60 -6.39 1.17
CA TYR A 122 -11.59 -5.35 1.05
C TYR A 122 -11.32 -4.95 -0.42
N GLY A 123 -11.01 -5.92 -1.27
CA GLY A 123 -10.77 -5.66 -2.69
C GLY A 123 -12.02 -5.16 -3.41
N LYS A 124 -13.21 -5.73 -3.10
CA LYS A 124 -14.49 -5.31 -3.69
C LYS A 124 -14.82 -3.87 -3.34
N SER A 125 -14.71 -3.49 -2.06
CA SER A 125 -14.99 -2.12 -1.61
C SER A 125 -14.03 -1.10 -2.23
N LYS A 126 -12.74 -1.45 -2.36
CA LYS A 126 -11.76 -0.59 -3.03
C LYS A 126 -12.07 -0.43 -4.53
N LEU A 127 -12.40 -1.51 -5.25
CA LEU A 127 -12.73 -1.42 -6.66
C LEU A 127 -14.00 -0.60 -6.90
N GLN A 128 -15.06 -0.82 -6.12
CA GLN A 128 -16.29 -0.02 -6.20
C GLN A 128 -16.02 1.47 -5.93
N ALA A 129 -15.15 1.78 -4.95
CA ALA A 129 -14.74 3.16 -4.70
C ALA A 129 -14.04 3.77 -5.91
N GLU A 130 -13.12 3.04 -6.56
CA GLU A 130 -12.45 3.52 -7.76
C GLU A 130 -13.43 3.86 -8.90
N GLU A 131 -14.40 2.97 -9.15
CA GLU A 131 -15.41 3.15 -10.20
C GLU A 131 -16.28 4.38 -9.92
N LEU A 132 -16.81 4.49 -8.70
CA LEU A 132 -17.63 5.64 -8.31
C LEU A 132 -16.84 6.96 -8.28
N LEU A 133 -15.57 6.93 -7.84
CA LEU A 133 -14.71 8.11 -7.86
C LEU A 133 -14.44 8.58 -9.30
N LYS A 134 -14.18 7.68 -10.25
CA LYS A 134 -13.99 8.03 -11.66
C LYS A 134 -15.19 8.77 -12.23
N GLU A 135 -16.40 8.30 -11.95
CA GLU A 135 -17.63 8.95 -12.39
C GLU A 135 -17.83 10.33 -11.72
N LEU A 136 -17.65 10.36 -10.37
CA LEU A 136 -17.87 11.57 -9.58
C LEU A 136 -16.92 12.70 -9.94
N THR A 137 -15.63 12.37 -10.18
CA THR A 137 -14.56 13.36 -10.36
C THR A 137 -14.38 13.84 -11.78
N LYS A 138 -15.03 13.18 -12.76
CA LYS A 138 -14.92 13.50 -14.18
C LYS A 138 -15.15 14.98 -14.45
N ASN A 139 -14.15 15.66 -15.04
CA ASN A 139 -14.15 17.09 -15.36
C ASN A 139 -14.32 18.04 -14.14
N LYS A 140 -14.14 17.55 -12.90
CA LYS A 140 -14.33 18.36 -11.69
C LYS A 140 -13.05 18.50 -10.85
N ILE A 141 -12.30 17.41 -10.69
CA ILE A 141 -11.09 17.35 -9.88
C ILE A 141 -10.13 16.30 -10.49
N ARG A 142 -8.83 16.52 -10.40
CA ARG A 142 -7.83 15.54 -10.86
C ARG A 142 -7.84 14.33 -9.93
N LEU A 143 -8.16 13.15 -10.47
CA LEU A 143 -8.18 11.91 -9.71
C LEU A 143 -6.92 11.09 -9.96
N VAL A 144 -6.20 10.77 -8.88
CA VAL A 144 -5.15 9.77 -8.85
C VAL A 144 -5.65 8.56 -8.08
N ILE A 145 -5.54 7.38 -8.66
CA ILE A 145 -5.80 6.09 -8.00
C ILE A 145 -4.48 5.36 -7.85
N LEU A 146 -4.10 5.02 -6.62
CA LEU A 146 -2.90 4.24 -6.34
C LEU A 146 -3.28 2.80 -6.00
N ARG A 147 -2.73 1.83 -6.74
CA ARG A 147 -2.89 0.40 -6.45
C ARG A 147 -1.57 -0.21 -5.94
N PRO A 148 -1.09 0.16 -4.76
CA PRO A 148 0.15 -0.40 -4.26
C PRO A 148 0.03 -1.91 -4.02
N PRO A 149 1.12 -2.67 -4.21
CA PRO A 149 1.26 -4.05 -3.74
C PRO A 149 1.46 -4.07 -2.22
N MET A 150 2.09 -5.10 -1.67
CA MET A 150 2.44 -5.12 -0.24
C MET A 150 3.39 -3.96 0.09
N VAL A 151 2.91 -3.03 0.91
CA VAL A 151 3.70 -1.93 1.46
C VAL A 151 4.44 -2.43 2.70
N TYR A 152 5.74 -2.15 2.79
CA TYR A 152 6.55 -2.48 3.95
C TYR A 152 7.43 -1.31 4.39
N GLY A 153 7.91 -1.38 5.62
CA GLY A 153 8.74 -0.38 6.26
C GLY A 153 8.64 -0.50 7.78
N LYS A 154 9.34 0.36 8.50
CA LYS A 154 9.34 0.35 9.98
C LYS A 154 7.92 0.46 10.51
N ASN A 155 7.54 -0.43 11.43
CA ASN A 155 6.22 -0.49 12.07
C ASN A 155 5.04 -0.81 11.11
N CYS A 156 5.29 -1.29 9.88
CA CYS A 156 4.22 -1.70 8.97
C CYS A 156 3.37 -2.83 9.58
N ARG A 157 2.13 -2.94 9.13
CA ARG A 157 1.21 -4.03 9.49
C ARG A 157 1.13 -5.06 8.35
N GLY A 158 0.49 -6.19 8.62
CA GLY A 158 0.18 -7.19 7.60
C GLY A 158 1.27 -8.24 7.36
N ASN A 159 1.38 -8.70 6.12
CA ASN A 159 2.15 -9.91 5.77
C ASN A 159 3.65 -9.80 6.03
N TYR A 160 4.23 -8.62 5.94
CA TYR A 160 5.65 -8.43 6.27
C TYR A 160 5.94 -8.82 7.72
N GLN A 161 5.08 -8.45 8.67
CA GLN A 161 5.24 -8.82 10.07
C GLN A 161 5.16 -10.33 10.32
N VAL A 162 4.40 -11.05 9.49
CA VAL A 162 4.37 -12.52 9.55
C VAL A 162 5.73 -13.09 9.10
N LEU A 163 6.28 -12.60 7.99
CA LEU A 163 7.61 -13.01 7.51
C LEU A 163 8.70 -12.68 8.54
N ARG A 164 8.64 -11.49 9.14
CA ARG A 164 9.54 -11.07 10.21
C ARG A 164 9.49 -12.01 11.42
N LYS A 165 8.29 -12.34 11.89
CA LYS A 165 8.13 -13.29 12.98
C LYS A 165 8.74 -14.66 12.66
N ILE A 166 8.56 -15.14 11.43
CA ILE A 166 9.15 -16.40 10.97
C ILE A 166 10.68 -16.30 10.96
N ALA A 167 11.23 -15.25 10.35
CA ALA A 167 12.67 -15.02 10.28
C ALA A 167 13.35 -15.00 11.65
N LEU A 168 12.68 -14.46 12.67
CA LEU A 168 13.21 -14.32 14.01
C LEU A 168 12.99 -15.55 14.90
N LYS A 169 11.99 -16.38 14.60
CA LYS A 169 11.59 -17.51 15.44
C LYS A 169 12.15 -18.85 14.98
N PHE A 170 12.29 -19.06 13.68
CA PHE A 170 12.61 -20.37 13.13
C PHE A 170 14.07 -20.46 12.65
N PRO A 171 14.75 -21.61 12.84
CA PRO A 171 16.14 -21.79 12.39
C PRO A 171 16.24 -22.15 10.90
N PHE A 172 15.13 -22.45 10.24
CA PHE A 172 15.09 -22.81 8.82
C PHE A 172 13.83 -22.25 8.14
N PHE A 173 13.94 -22.02 6.83
CA PHE A 173 12.83 -21.59 5.98
C PHE A 173 12.92 -22.29 4.62
N PRO A 174 11.79 -22.60 3.97
CA PRO A 174 11.80 -23.20 2.64
C PRO A 174 12.47 -22.30 1.61
N LYS A 175 13.33 -22.88 0.76
CA LYS A 175 13.84 -22.16 -0.40
C LYS A 175 12.77 -22.16 -1.51
N VAL A 176 12.03 -21.05 -1.64
CA VAL A 176 11.00 -20.88 -2.67
C VAL A 176 11.54 -20.07 -3.84
N LYS A 177 11.10 -20.46 -5.04
CA LYS A 177 11.37 -19.70 -6.26
C LYS A 177 10.11 -18.91 -6.60
N ASN A 178 9.94 -17.75 -6.00
CA ASN A 178 8.82 -16.86 -6.28
C ASN A 178 9.30 -15.42 -6.51
N MET A 179 8.43 -14.63 -7.12
CA MET A 179 8.61 -13.19 -7.28
C MET A 179 7.40 -12.46 -6.72
N ARG A 180 7.63 -11.38 -5.98
CA ARG A 180 6.58 -10.56 -5.40
C ARG A 180 6.84 -9.09 -5.69
N SER A 181 5.82 -8.40 -6.20
CA SER A 181 5.83 -6.94 -6.16
C SER A 181 5.63 -6.50 -4.73
N MET A 182 6.48 -5.59 -4.30
CA MET A 182 6.41 -4.91 -3.00
C MET A 182 6.82 -3.46 -3.19
N ILE A 183 6.46 -2.60 -2.26
CA ILE A 183 6.95 -1.24 -2.23
C ILE A 183 7.38 -0.83 -0.83
N TYR A 184 8.58 -0.26 -0.73
CA TYR A 184 9.06 0.35 0.50
C TYR A 184 8.30 1.64 0.77
N ILE A 185 8.00 1.90 2.04
CA ILE A 185 7.13 3.01 2.43
C ILE A 185 7.64 4.38 1.96
N GLU A 186 8.96 4.65 2.03
CA GLU A 186 9.50 5.94 1.59
C GLU A 186 9.49 6.06 0.05
N ASN A 187 9.67 4.95 -0.70
CA ASN A 187 9.49 4.93 -2.15
C ASN A 187 8.04 5.27 -2.54
N LEU A 188 7.06 4.74 -1.77
CA LEU A 188 5.66 5.09 -1.97
C LEU A 188 5.39 6.56 -1.63
N CYS A 189 5.96 7.08 -0.54
CA CYS A 189 5.83 8.48 -0.16
C CYS A 189 6.39 9.41 -1.24
N GLU A 190 7.58 9.09 -1.76
CA GLU A 190 8.18 9.86 -2.86
C GLU A 190 7.31 9.81 -4.11
N PHE A 191 6.76 8.63 -4.45
CA PHE A 191 5.86 8.54 -5.61
C PHE A 191 4.60 9.39 -5.45
N VAL A 192 3.96 9.36 -4.27
CA VAL A 192 2.81 10.23 -3.98
C VAL A 192 3.18 11.70 -4.10
N ARG A 193 4.34 12.11 -3.57
CA ARG A 193 4.84 13.48 -3.69
C ARG A 193 4.99 13.91 -5.15
N ILE A 194 5.60 13.07 -5.98
CA ILE A 194 5.80 13.34 -7.41
C ILE A 194 4.44 13.47 -8.13
N LEU A 195 3.50 12.57 -7.87
CA LEU A 195 2.16 12.64 -8.48
C LEU A 195 1.39 13.92 -8.08
N ILE A 196 1.56 14.37 -6.84
CA ILE A 196 0.98 15.64 -6.38
C ILE A 196 1.72 16.84 -6.98
N LYS A 197 3.04 16.80 -7.05
CA LYS A 197 3.87 17.85 -7.68
C LYS A 197 3.46 18.08 -9.14
N ASN A 198 3.30 16.99 -9.89
CA ASN A 198 3.01 17.00 -11.30
C ASN A 198 1.50 17.11 -11.64
N GLU A 199 0.66 17.16 -10.61
CA GLU A 199 -0.81 17.24 -10.77
C GLU A 199 -1.38 16.13 -11.65
N GLU A 200 -0.86 14.92 -11.51
CA GLU A 200 -1.17 13.75 -12.32
C GLU A 200 -2.65 13.34 -12.24
N ILE A 201 -3.07 12.61 -13.28
CA ILE A 201 -4.41 11.99 -13.37
C ILE A 201 -4.23 10.55 -13.82
N GLY A 202 -4.96 9.62 -13.21
CA GLY A 202 -4.97 8.24 -13.69
C GLY A 202 -4.80 7.21 -12.60
N THR A 203 -4.55 5.95 -13.02
CA THR A 203 -4.32 4.82 -12.12
C THR A 203 -2.86 4.40 -12.19
N PHE A 204 -2.21 4.32 -11.05
CA PHE A 204 -0.77 4.05 -10.93
C PHE A 204 -0.50 2.81 -10.08
N PHE A 205 0.59 2.11 -10.40
CA PHE A 205 0.94 0.79 -9.86
C PHE A 205 2.36 0.82 -9.28
N PRO A 206 2.59 1.55 -8.16
CA PRO A 206 3.92 1.70 -7.61
C PRO A 206 4.50 0.38 -7.12
N GLN A 207 5.76 0.10 -7.43
CA GLN A 207 6.52 -1.04 -6.88
C GLN A 207 8.01 -0.70 -6.82
N ASN A 208 8.77 -1.45 -6.03
CA ASN A 208 10.24 -1.35 -6.05
C ASN A 208 10.78 -1.76 -7.43
N LYS A 209 12.01 -1.33 -7.74
CA LYS A 209 12.69 -1.71 -9.00
C LYS A 209 12.86 -3.21 -9.12
N GLU A 210 13.15 -3.90 -8.02
CA GLU A 210 13.38 -5.34 -7.98
C GLU A 210 12.13 -6.06 -7.50
N TYR A 211 11.86 -7.22 -8.10
CA TYR A 211 10.93 -8.17 -7.52
C TYR A 211 11.57 -8.84 -6.31
N CYS A 212 10.81 -9.00 -5.26
CA CYS A 212 11.28 -9.60 -4.02
C CYS A 212 11.03 -11.11 -4.02
N ASN A 213 12.02 -11.88 -3.55
CA ASN A 213 11.83 -13.31 -3.25
C ASN A 213 11.55 -13.50 -1.77
N THR A 214 10.54 -14.29 -1.43
CA THR A 214 10.12 -14.48 -0.02
C THR A 214 11.22 -15.11 0.84
N SER A 215 12.00 -16.05 0.28
CA SER A 215 13.12 -16.66 1.02
C SER A 215 14.25 -15.67 1.27
N GLU A 216 14.51 -14.78 0.31
CA GLU A 216 15.52 -13.73 0.45
C GLU A 216 15.08 -12.70 1.49
N ILE A 217 13.81 -12.28 1.50
CA ILE A 217 13.27 -11.41 2.55
C ILE A 217 13.53 -12.00 3.94
N VAL A 218 13.10 -13.26 4.13
CA VAL A 218 13.23 -13.94 5.43
C VAL A 218 14.71 -14.10 5.83
N LYS A 219 15.58 -14.44 4.88
CA LYS A 219 17.03 -14.54 5.11
C LYS A 219 17.63 -13.20 5.51
N THR A 220 17.37 -12.14 4.74
CA THR A 220 17.89 -10.79 5.01
C THR A 220 17.41 -10.27 6.36
N ILE A 221 16.13 -10.43 6.71
CA ILE A 221 15.62 -10.05 8.04
C ILE A 221 16.39 -10.80 9.14
N SER A 222 16.60 -12.11 8.98
CA SER A 222 17.32 -12.91 9.97
C SER A 222 18.78 -12.43 10.14
N GLU A 223 19.49 -12.21 9.03
CA GLU A 223 20.87 -11.71 9.01
C GLU A 223 20.99 -10.32 9.64
N THR A 224 20.03 -9.43 9.37
CA THR A 224 19.98 -8.09 9.96
C THR A 224 19.88 -8.13 11.50
N HIS A 225 19.26 -9.16 12.04
CA HIS A 225 19.19 -9.41 13.50
C HIS A 225 20.27 -10.37 14.02
N VAL A 226 21.38 -10.53 13.27
CA VAL A 226 22.51 -11.40 13.63
C VAL A 226 22.08 -12.86 13.89
N LYS A 227 21.02 -13.30 13.23
CA LYS A 227 20.53 -14.69 13.27
C LYS A 227 20.88 -15.41 11.97
N LYS A 228 21.10 -16.72 12.07
CA LYS A 228 21.36 -17.59 10.92
C LYS A 228 20.13 -18.46 10.66
N ILE A 229 19.38 -18.15 9.59
CA ILE A 229 18.31 -19.02 9.10
C ILE A 229 18.83 -19.84 7.92
N LYS A 230 18.60 -21.15 7.93
CA LYS A 230 18.97 -22.01 6.80
C LYS A 230 17.83 -22.09 5.81
N LEU A 231 18.11 -21.74 4.55
CA LEU A 231 17.18 -21.99 3.45
C LEU A 231 17.31 -23.45 3.03
N VAL A 232 16.24 -24.22 3.21
CA VAL A 232 16.23 -25.65 2.88
C VAL A 232 15.47 -25.87 1.57
N SER A 233 16.09 -26.64 0.66
CA SER A 233 15.42 -27.10 -0.55
C SER A 233 14.42 -28.18 -0.14
N CYS A 234 13.17 -27.78 0.06
CA CYS A 234 12.21 -28.60 0.72
C CYS A 234 11.67 -29.71 -0.14
N VAL A 235 11.72 -30.85 0.39
CA VAL A 235 10.87 -31.98 0.12
C VAL A 235 9.42 -31.60 0.46
N GLY A 236 8.54 -31.57 -0.55
CA GLY A 236 7.17 -31.01 -0.43
C GLY A 236 6.30 -31.55 0.70
N TRP A 237 6.63 -32.73 1.27
CA TRP A 237 5.91 -33.32 2.39
C TRP A 237 6.17 -32.62 3.76
N ALA A 238 7.35 -32.05 3.96
CA ALA A 238 7.69 -31.32 5.20
C ALA A 238 6.93 -29.97 5.32
N LEU A 239 6.33 -29.49 4.24
CA LEU A 239 5.48 -28.28 4.22
C LEU A 239 4.00 -28.57 4.52
N GLN A 240 3.59 -29.83 4.59
CA GLN A 240 2.20 -30.21 4.84
C GLN A 240 1.66 -29.65 6.19
N PRO A 241 2.37 -29.81 7.33
CA PRO A 241 1.91 -29.22 8.58
C PRO A 241 2.01 -27.69 8.61
N LEU A 242 2.96 -27.10 7.85
CA LEU A 242 3.03 -25.66 7.69
C LEU A 242 1.87 -25.11 6.81
N LYS A 243 1.31 -25.87 5.91
CA LYS A 243 0.16 -25.42 5.09
C LYS A 243 -1.05 -25.01 5.92
N HIS A 244 -1.29 -25.59 7.08
CA HIS A 244 -2.42 -25.22 7.94
C HIS A 244 -2.16 -23.95 8.78
N CYS A 245 -0.93 -23.68 9.17
CA CYS A 245 -0.52 -22.36 9.70
C CYS A 245 -0.38 -21.32 8.57
N ILE A 246 -0.31 -21.77 7.35
CA ILE A 246 0.14 -21.11 6.12
C ILE A 246 -1.03 -20.70 5.21
N ASN A 247 -2.29 -20.72 5.62
CA ASN A 247 -3.32 -20.08 4.79
C ASN A 247 -3.01 -18.58 4.53
N THR A 248 -2.26 -17.94 5.42
CA THR A 248 -1.70 -16.59 5.21
C THR A 248 -0.33 -16.65 4.48
N VAL A 249 0.45 -17.68 4.69
CA VAL A 249 1.81 -17.87 4.13
C VAL A 249 1.76 -18.54 2.75
N GLY A 250 0.75 -19.36 2.44
CA GLY A 250 0.52 -19.90 1.10
C GLY A 250 0.40 -18.80 0.04
N LYS A 251 -0.20 -17.68 0.40
CA LYS A 251 -0.22 -16.46 -0.43
C LYS A 251 1.18 -15.84 -0.63
N ALA A 252 2.11 -16.08 0.29
CA ALA A 252 3.48 -15.55 0.20
C ALA A 252 4.41 -16.42 -0.66
N PHE A 253 4.04 -17.66 -0.97
CA PHE A 253 4.88 -18.57 -1.77
C PHE A 253 4.61 -18.52 -3.27
N GLY A 254 3.45 -18.04 -3.70
CA GLY A 254 3.14 -17.84 -5.11
C GLY A 254 3.86 -16.60 -5.68
N THR A 255 4.12 -16.61 -6.98
CA THR A 255 4.55 -15.42 -7.71
C THR A 255 3.34 -14.53 -7.96
N LEU A 256 3.38 -13.28 -7.48
CA LEU A 256 2.39 -12.27 -7.80
C LEU A 256 3.09 -10.94 -8.00
N ILE A 257 3.10 -10.49 -9.25
CA ILE A 257 3.83 -9.27 -9.64
C ILE A 257 2.98 -8.40 -10.56
N TYR A 258 3.23 -7.11 -10.53
CA TYR A 258 2.93 -6.22 -11.64
C TYR A 258 3.98 -6.41 -12.73
N ASP A 259 3.58 -6.41 -13.99
CA ASP A 259 4.52 -6.22 -15.08
C ASP A 259 5.28 -4.90 -14.88
N ARG A 260 6.58 -4.88 -15.17
CA ARG A 260 7.44 -3.72 -14.91
C ARG A 260 6.96 -2.46 -15.64
N SER A 261 6.48 -2.64 -16.87
CA SER A 261 5.96 -1.54 -17.69
C SER A 261 4.78 -0.78 -17.07
N MET A 262 4.06 -1.41 -16.13
CA MET A 262 2.97 -0.76 -15.40
C MET A 262 3.45 0.25 -14.35
N SER A 263 4.67 0.07 -13.85
CA SER A 263 5.24 0.84 -12.74
C SER A 263 6.32 1.80 -13.20
N GLU A 264 6.61 1.85 -14.50
CA GLU A 264 7.52 2.83 -15.08
C GLU A 264 6.93 4.23 -14.94
N TYR A 265 7.75 5.16 -14.52
CA TYR A 265 7.43 6.57 -14.42
C TYR A 265 8.64 7.41 -14.83
N THR A 266 8.42 8.62 -15.30
CA THR A 266 9.47 9.49 -15.85
C THR A 266 10.49 9.93 -14.79
N GLU A 267 10.02 10.20 -13.57
CA GLU A 267 10.88 10.53 -12.43
C GLU A 267 11.14 9.28 -11.57
N ASN A 268 12.36 9.17 -11.04
CA ASN A 268 12.70 8.06 -10.16
C ASN A 268 12.09 8.24 -8.77
N TYR A 269 11.14 7.40 -8.43
CA TYR A 269 10.52 7.35 -7.10
C TYR A 269 11.10 6.26 -6.19
N CYS A 270 11.90 5.34 -6.73
CA CYS A 270 12.58 4.31 -5.93
C CYS A 270 13.90 4.88 -5.38
N ILE A 271 13.80 5.70 -4.35
CA ILE A 271 14.92 6.41 -3.71
C ILE A 271 15.76 5.52 -2.79
N CYS A 272 15.26 4.35 -2.46
CA CYS A 272 15.90 3.37 -1.60
C CYS A 272 15.81 1.98 -2.27
N ASP A 273 16.93 1.28 -2.38
CA ASP A 273 16.99 -0.07 -2.92
C ASP A 273 16.42 -1.10 -1.93
N PHE A 274 16.25 -2.33 -2.41
CA PHE A 274 15.63 -3.38 -1.61
C PHE A 274 16.42 -3.73 -0.34
N ASN A 275 17.72 -3.88 -0.43
CA ASN A 275 18.55 -4.28 0.72
C ASN A 275 18.63 -3.18 1.78
N GLU A 276 18.82 -1.94 1.36
CA GLU A 276 18.82 -0.79 2.25
C GLU A 276 17.45 -0.62 2.92
N SER A 277 16.37 -0.73 2.15
CA SER A 277 15.00 -0.60 2.66
C SER A 277 14.66 -1.66 3.73
N LEU A 278 15.17 -2.88 3.59
CA LEU A 278 15.01 -3.91 4.63
C LEU A 278 15.77 -3.54 5.91
N LYS A 279 17.01 -3.07 5.81
CA LYS A 279 17.80 -2.63 6.97
C LYS A 279 17.12 -1.46 7.70
N ARG A 280 16.63 -0.46 6.97
CA ARG A 280 15.84 0.66 7.54
C ARG A 280 14.55 0.17 8.20
N THR A 281 13.86 -0.79 7.58
CA THR A 281 12.64 -1.41 8.14
C THR A 281 12.91 -2.10 9.46
N GLU A 282 14.05 -2.81 9.58
CA GLU A 282 14.43 -3.54 10.80
C GLU A 282 15.16 -2.65 11.84
N GLY A 283 15.49 -1.40 11.50
CA GLY A 283 16.06 -0.44 12.44
C GLY A 283 17.54 -0.63 12.74
N THR A 284 18.32 -1.12 11.76
CA THR A 284 19.76 -1.35 11.89
C THR A 284 20.62 -0.27 11.20
N ILE A 285 19.98 0.62 10.49
CA ILE A 285 20.53 1.90 9.96
C ILE A 285 19.48 2.99 10.06
#